data_6004afd949de245238508c20030878f1
#
_entry.id   6004afd949de245238508c20030878f1
#
_cell.length_a   1.000
_cell.length_b   1.000
_cell.length_c   1.000
_cell.angle_alpha   90.00
_cell.angle_beta   90.00
_cell.angle_gamma   90.00
#
_symmetry.space_group_name_H-M   'P 1'
#
loop_
_entity.id
_entity.type
_entity.pdbx_description
1 polymer ?
#
loop_
_entity_poly.entity_id
_entity_poly.type
_entity_poly.pdbx_seq_one_letter_code
_entity_poly.pdbx_strand_id
1 'polypeptide(L)'
;REIEILKRLLDLARRVLKGSDSKMVALLDIIDEVRRREGPTTKFLVFTEFVSTQTVLLKMLEGLGYKVVCINGGMNLEERIIARQEFSIDAQFMISTDAGGEGVNLQFCHVMVNYDLPWNPAKLEQRIGRLDRIGQEHNVLVINLLTQGTVEQRVREVLETKLSIIRKQYGEDKLADILSTLQEEFRFDKLFIEALAKRKAEAVELESIGDQIYNRARQILDQDDLLLPHAQTEVDQYQKRLVEIAPDQIRSLLTGYLMAHGEKLVEYSRRQKVYYFDLPKMDGSKEHFSEVVFDRESAVKDDGVTYIHLNHPIVEQ
;
A
#
# COMPACT_ATOMS: atom_id res chain seq x y z
N ARG A 1 37.60 -6.84 31.91
CA ARG A 1 36.33 -7.55 31.82
C ARG A 1 35.56 -7.23 30.51
N GLU A 2 35.35 -5.93 30.19
CA GLU A 2 34.65 -5.52 28.93
C GLU A 2 35.43 -5.91 27.67
N ILE A 3 36.73 -5.64 27.63
CA ILE A 3 37.63 -6.02 26.53
C ILE A 3 37.61 -7.52 26.28
N GLU A 4 37.52 -8.33 27.32
CA GLU A 4 37.50 -9.78 27.22
C GLU A 4 36.18 -10.30 26.65
N ILE A 5 35.06 -9.66 27.03
CA ILE A 5 33.75 -9.90 26.44
C ILE A 5 33.73 -9.54 24.95
N LEU A 6 34.29 -8.36 24.60
CA LEU A 6 34.38 -7.91 23.20
C LEU A 6 35.23 -8.85 22.34
N LYS A 7 36.41 -9.31 22.88
CA LYS A 7 37.22 -10.32 22.17
C LYS A 7 36.48 -11.62 21.95
N ARG A 8 35.77 -12.10 22.97
CA ARG A 8 34.95 -13.32 22.84
C ARG A 8 33.81 -13.16 21.83
N LEU A 9 33.14 -12.01 21.79
CA LEU A 9 32.11 -11.71 20.80
C LEU A 9 32.71 -11.63 19.40
N LEU A 10 33.90 -11.02 19.24
CA LEU A 10 34.59 -10.96 17.95
C LEU A 10 34.97 -12.35 17.44
N ASP A 11 35.47 -13.23 18.34
CA ASP A 11 35.79 -14.60 17.94
C ASP A 11 34.57 -15.44 17.59
N LEU A 12 33.45 -15.24 18.29
CA LEU A 12 32.17 -15.85 17.92
C LEU A 12 31.68 -15.35 16.58
N ALA A 13 31.71 -14.04 16.33
CA ALA A 13 31.36 -13.45 15.05
C ALA A 13 32.21 -13.99 13.88
N ARG A 14 33.52 -14.13 14.08
CA ARG A 14 34.44 -14.72 13.11
C ARG A 14 34.15 -16.20 12.81
N ARG A 15 33.67 -16.96 13.80
CA ARG A 15 33.24 -18.36 13.60
C ARG A 15 31.96 -18.44 12.79
N VAL A 16 30.99 -17.57 13.07
CA VAL A 16 29.74 -17.46 12.33
C VAL A 16 30.01 -17.10 10.87
N LEU A 17 30.90 -16.15 10.61
CA LEU A 17 31.31 -15.76 9.25
C LEU A 17 31.97 -16.90 8.42
N LYS A 18 32.49 -17.93 9.07
CA LYS A 18 33.07 -19.12 8.39
C LYS A 18 32.05 -20.22 8.16
N GLY A 19 30.87 -20.14 8.78
CA GLY A 19 29.77 -21.07 8.60
C GLY A 19 28.82 -20.62 7.45
N SER A 20 27.98 -21.53 6.96
CA SER A 20 26.87 -21.15 6.10
C SER A 20 25.81 -20.44 6.92
N ASP A 21 25.43 -19.23 6.51
CA ASP A 21 24.30 -18.52 7.11
C ASP A 21 23.01 -19.26 6.76
N SER A 22 22.27 -19.73 7.79
CA SER A 22 21.05 -20.49 7.59
C SER A 22 19.95 -19.71 6.87
N LYS A 23 19.87 -18.39 7.09
CA LYS A 23 18.93 -17.52 6.34
C LYS A 23 19.32 -17.39 4.88
N MET A 24 20.62 -17.36 4.55
CA MET A 24 21.10 -17.37 3.16
C MET A 24 20.74 -18.67 2.44
N VAL A 25 20.99 -19.81 3.09
CA VAL A 25 20.61 -21.12 2.54
C VAL A 25 19.10 -21.17 2.29
N ALA A 26 18.30 -20.79 3.28
CA ALA A 26 16.85 -20.74 3.13
C ALA A 26 16.38 -19.81 2.01
N LEU A 27 17.04 -18.65 1.83
CA LEU A 27 16.73 -17.74 0.73
C LEU A 27 17.01 -18.41 -0.64
N LEU A 28 18.11 -19.11 -0.78
CA LEU A 28 18.45 -19.81 -2.03
C LEU A 28 17.45 -20.96 -2.32
N ASP A 29 17.10 -21.73 -1.31
CA ASP A 29 16.08 -22.80 -1.44
C ASP A 29 14.71 -22.24 -1.88
N ILE A 30 14.32 -21.09 -1.33
CA ILE A 30 13.08 -20.37 -1.70
C ILE A 30 13.16 -19.90 -3.16
N ILE A 31 14.28 -19.28 -3.57
CA ILE A 31 14.48 -18.82 -4.94
C ILE A 31 14.33 -20.00 -5.92
N ASP A 32 14.97 -21.11 -5.62
CA ASP A 32 14.92 -22.30 -6.46
C ASP A 32 13.51 -22.91 -6.50
N GLU A 33 12.80 -22.95 -5.39
CA GLU A 33 11.44 -23.47 -5.34
C GLU A 33 10.46 -22.60 -6.11
N VAL A 34 10.50 -21.28 -5.90
CA VAL A 34 9.61 -20.35 -6.61
C VAL A 34 9.89 -20.37 -8.10
N ARG A 35 11.16 -20.37 -8.53
CA ARG A 35 11.52 -20.44 -9.95
C ARG A 35 11.13 -21.73 -10.62
N ARG A 36 11.14 -22.85 -9.89
CA ARG A 36 10.64 -24.12 -10.43
C ARG A 36 9.12 -24.09 -10.68
N ARG A 37 8.37 -23.33 -9.88
CA ARG A 37 6.90 -23.22 -9.98
C ARG A 37 6.46 -22.20 -11.01
N GLU A 38 7.11 -21.02 -11.03
CA GLU A 38 6.64 -19.84 -11.76
C GLU A 38 7.52 -19.51 -12.99
N GLY A 39 8.69 -20.12 -13.08
CA GLY A 39 9.61 -19.95 -14.20
C GLY A 39 10.87 -19.13 -13.88
N PRO A 40 11.85 -19.13 -14.80
CA PRO A 40 13.17 -18.55 -14.57
C PRO A 40 13.18 -17.01 -14.59
N THR A 41 12.14 -16.38 -15.12
CA THR A 41 12.03 -14.91 -15.26
C THR A 41 11.38 -14.25 -14.05
N THR A 42 10.94 -15.03 -13.04
CA THR A 42 10.31 -14.52 -11.82
C THR A 42 11.23 -13.52 -11.12
N LYS A 43 10.65 -12.37 -10.79
CA LYS A 43 11.34 -11.28 -10.08
C LYS A 43 11.10 -11.38 -8.58
N PHE A 44 12.13 -11.05 -7.80
CA PHE A 44 12.11 -11.11 -6.34
C PHE A 44 12.41 -9.76 -5.73
N LEU A 45 11.53 -9.29 -4.86
CA LEU A 45 11.77 -8.14 -3.99
C LEU A 45 12.20 -8.64 -2.62
N VAL A 46 13.43 -8.37 -2.22
CA VAL A 46 14.00 -8.79 -0.93
C VAL A 46 14.12 -7.59 -0.02
N PHE A 47 13.48 -7.65 1.14
CA PHE A 47 13.60 -6.61 2.17
C PHE A 47 14.56 -6.99 3.28
N THR A 48 15.38 -6.03 3.69
CA THR A 48 16.23 -6.10 4.88
C THR A 48 16.26 -4.76 5.61
N GLU A 49 16.42 -4.75 6.92
CA GLU A 49 16.55 -3.51 7.70
C GLU A 49 17.95 -2.86 7.56
N PHE A 50 18.98 -3.67 7.27
CA PHE A 50 20.37 -3.23 7.36
C PHE A 50 21.04 -3.12 5.98
N VAL A 51 21.67 -1.98 5.72
CA VAL A 51 22.49 -1.76 4.50
C VAL A 51 23.67 -2.74 4.43
N SER A 52 24.24 -3.15 5.57
CA SER A 52 25.28 -4.17 5.62
C SER A 52 24.79 -5.53 5.10
N THR A 53 23.58 -5.95 5.50
CA THR A 53 22.94 -7.17 5.01
C THR A 53 22.61 -7.05 3.52
N GLN A 54 22.11 -5.89 3.08
CA GLN A 54 21.88 -5.60 1.66
C GLN A 54 23.15 -5.83 0.83
N THR A 55 24.29 -5.31 1.29
CA THR A 55 25.58 -5.46 0.59
C THR A 55 26.02 -6.93 0.52
N VAL A 56 25.79 -7.71 1.55
CA VAL A 56 26.14 -9.14 1.58
C VAL A 56 25.26 -9.94 0.62
N LEU A 57 23.94 -9.69 0.65
CA LEU A 57 22.98 -10.33 -0.27
C LEU A 57 23.26 -9.98 -1.72
N LEU A 58 23.59 -8.71 -2.02
CA LEU A 58 23.98 -8.26 -3.35
C LEU A 58 25.15 -9.08 -3.87
N LYS A 59 26.27 -9.13 -3.13
CA LYS A 59 27.47 -9.88 -3.54
C LYS A 59 27.20 -11.37 -3.73
N MET A 60 26.37 -11.96 -2.89
CA MET A 60 26.01 -13.37 -2.98
C MET A 60 25.21 -13.65 -4.26
N LEU A 61 24.17 -12.87 -4.53
CA LEU A 61 23.31 -13.09 -5.70
C LEU A 61 24.04 -12.77 -7.02
N GLU A 62 24.87 -11.71 -7.05
CA GLU A 62 25.73 -11.40 -8.19
C GLU A 62 26.76 -12.52 -8.45
N GLY A 63 27.34 -13.07 -7.36
CA GLY A 63 28.25 -14.22 -7.46
C GLY A 63 27.64 -15.49 -8.04
N LEU A 64 26.30 -15.60 -7.96
CA LEU A 64 25.51 -16.66 -8.59
C LEU A 64 25.05 -16.32 -10.02
N GLY A 65 25.44 -15.14 -10.54
CA GLY A 65 25.14 -14.71 -11.90
C GLY A 65 23.80 -14.00 -12.06
N TYR A 66 23.13 -13.61 -10.96
CA TYR A 66 21.89 -12.84 -11.03
C TYR A 66 22.18 -11.35 -11.23
N LYS A 67 21.30 -10.66 -11.96
CA LYS A 67 21.28 -9.21 -12.00
C LYS A 67 20.48 -8.67 -10.83
N VAL A 68 21.10 -7.83 -10.02
CA VAL A 68 20.56 -7.34 -8.75
C VAL A 68 20.63 -5.83 -8.74
N VAL A 69 19.55 -5.18 -8.31
CA VAL A 69 19.52 -3.76 -8.01
C VAL A 69 19.26 -3.55 -6.52
N CYS A 70 19.77 -2.45 -5.98
CA CYS A 70 19.58 -2.09 -4.58
C CYS A 70 18.87 -0.75 -4.47
N ILE A 71 17.96 -0.63 -3.49
CA ILE A 71 17.38 0.66 -3.08
C ILE A 71 17.52 0.81 -1.57
N ASN A 72 18.07 1.95 -1.13
CA ASN A 72 18.20 2.27 0.30
C ASN A 72 17.97 3.76 0.58
N GLY A 73 17.91 4.13 1.87
CA GLY A 73 17.61 5.49 2.29
C GLY A 73 18.65 6.55 1.93
N GLY A 74 19.87 6.14 1.56
CA GLY A 74 20.93 7.07 1.11
C GLY A 74 20.80 7.51 -0.35
N MET A 75 19.93 6.86 -1.13
CA MET A 75 19.74 7.16 -2.55
C MET A 75 18.78 8.34 -2.75
N ASN A 76 19.12 9.19 -3.72
CA ASN A 76 18.24 10.26 -4.16
C ASN A 76 17.08 9.72 -5.05
N LEU A 77 16.15 10.60 -5.43
CA LEU A 77 14.95 10.20 -6.18
C LEU A 77 15.30 9.64 -7.58
N GLU A 78 16.26 10.25 -8.28
CA GLU A 78 16.67 9.82 -9.61
C GLU A 78 17.30 8.42 -9.59
N GLU A 79 18.18 8.16 -8.63
CA GLU A 79 18.80 6.85 -8.42
C GLU A 79 17.74 5.76 -8.15
N ARG A 80 16.71 6.07 -7.35
CA ARG A 80 15.61 5.13 -7.08
C ARG A 80 14.77 4.86 -8.33
N ILE A 81 14.51 5.87 -9.16
CA ILE A 81 13.79 5.72 -10.43
C ILE A 81 14.58 4.81 -11.37
N ILE A 82 15.90 5.04 -11.52
CA ILE A 82 16.77 4.21 -12.35
C ILE A 82 16.77 2.76 -11.86
N ALA A 83 16.99 2.53 -10.57
CA ALA A 83 16.99 1.19 -9.99
C ALA A 83 15.63 0.46 -10.20
N ARG A 84 14.51 1.20 -10.06
CA ARG A 84 13.18 0.65 -10.35
C ARG A 84 13.02 0.27 -11.82
N GLN A 85 13.46 1.11 -12.74
CA GLN A 85 13.40 0.83 -14.18
C GLN A 85 14.26 -0.39 -14.54
N GLU A 86 15.48 -0.46 -14.03
CA GLU A 86 16.36 -1.58 -14.23
C GLU A 86 15.77 -2.89 -13.67
N PHE A 87 15.15 -2.83 -12.48
CA PHE A 87 14.41 -3.96 -11.93
C PHE A 87 13.23 -4.37 -12.82
N SER A 88 12.50 -3.44 -13.39
CA SER A 88 11.34 -3.77 -14.23
C SER A 88 11.76 -4.45 -15.55
N ILE A 89 12.90 -4.06 -16.13
CA ILE A 89 13.32 -4.49 -17.48
C ILE A 89 14.22 -5.74 -17.41
N ASP A 90 15.28 -5.69 -16.62
CA ASP A 90 16.40 -6.62 -16.74
C ASP A 90 16.76 -7.36 -15.44
N ALA A 91 16.82 -6.67 -14.31
CA ALA A 91 17.21 -7.29 -13.05
C ALA A 91 16.16 -8.28 -12.55
N GLN A 92 16.66 -9.42 -11.99
CA GLN A 92 15.82 -10.45 -11.38
C GLN A 92 15.54 -10.16 -9.92
N PHE A 93 16.44 -9.46 -9.24
CA PHE A 93 16.34 -9.15 -7.81
C PHE A 93 16.39 -7.65 -7.56
N MET A 94 15.53 -7.20 -6.67
CA MET A 94 15.67 -5.90 -6.01
C MET A 94 15.83 -6.13 -4.50
N ILE A 95 16.91 -5.61 -3.92
CA ILE A 95 17.12 -5.65 -2.48
C ILE A 95 16.84 -4.25 -1.92
N SER A 96 15.83 -4.12 -1.07
CA SER A 96 15.37 -2.83 -0.55
C SER A 96 15.51 -2.77 0.96
N THR A 97 15.89 -1.59 1.47
CA THR A 97 15.65 -1.23 2.88
C THR A 97 14.32 -0.51 3.01
N ASP A 98 13.74 -0.45 4.23
CA ASP A 98 12.45 0.22 4.46
C ASP A 98 12.47 1.67 3.96
N ALA A 99 13.50 2.45 4.35
CA ALA A 99 13.65 3.84 3.93
C ALA A 99 13.86 3.99 2.41
N GLY A 100 14.46 3.01 1.74
CA GLY A 100 14.65 3.01 0.28
C GLY A 100 13.37 2.69 -0.48
N GLY A 101 12.58 1.77 0.05
CA GLY A 101 11.36 1.30 -0.58
C GLY A 101 10.17 2.27 -0.52
N GLU A 102 10.22 3.33 0.28
CA GLU A 102 9.11 4.27 0.41
C GLU A 102 8.78 4.97 -0.92
N GLY A 103 7.49 4.96 -1.28
CA GLY A 103 6.98 5.64 -2.48
C GLY A 103 7.21 4.90 -3.81
N VAL A 104 7.93 3.77 -3.81
CA VAL A 104 8.22 3.02 -5.04
C VAL A 104 7.08 2.05 -5.35
N ASN A 105 6.52 2.15 -6.56
CA ASN A 105 5.52 1.21 -7.07
C ASN A 105 6.21 0.03 -7.79
N LEU A 106 5.95 -1.20 -7.33
CA LEU A 106 6.59 -2.44 -7.79
C LEU A 106 5.56 -3.52 -8.21
N GLN A 107 4.38 -3.12 -8.68
CA GLN A 107 3.28 -4.02 -9.08
C GLN A 107 3.65 -5.07 -10.14
N PHE A 108 4.71 -4.85 -10.91
CA PHE A 108 5.22 -5.83 -11.88
C PHE A 108 5.97 -7.00 -11.22
N CYS A 109 6.20 -6.93 -9.91
CA CYS A 109 6.75 -8.00 -9.08
C CYS A 109 5.66 -8.50 -8.14
N HIS A 110 5.57 -9.80 -7.92
CA HIS A 110 4.57 -10.40 -7.03
C HIS A 110 5.19 -11.31 -5.96
N VAL A 111 6.51 -11.49 -5.97
CA VAL A 111 7.21 -12.28 -4.95
C VAL A 111 8.03 -11.37 -4.05
N MET A 112 7.71 -11.38 -2.76
CA MET A 112 8.40 -10.65 -1.71
C MET A 112 9.05 -11.60 -0.72
N VAL A 113 10.31 -11.36 -0.38
CA VAL A 113 11.01 -12.06 0.69
C VAL A 113 11.44 -11.05 1.75
N ASN A 114 10.93 -11.16 2.95
CA ASN A 114 11.42 -10.43 4.10
C ASN A 114 12.59 -11.21 4.72
N TYR A 115 13.83 -10.83 4.38
CA TYR A 115 15.03 -11.41 4.97
C TYR A 115 15.14 -11.09 6.45
N ASP A 116 14.80 -9.84 6.80
CA ASP A 116 14.58 -9.40 8.18
C ASP A 116 13.15 -8.85 8.27
N LEU A 117 12.44 -9.29 9.29
CA LEU A 117 11.11 -8.80 9.57
C LEU A 117 11.16 -7.51 10.39
N PRO A 118 10.42 -6.48 10.02
CA PRO A 118 10.32 -5.28 10.83
C PRO A 118 9.59 -5.60 12.15
N TRP A 119 10.03 -4.97 13.23
CA TRP A 119 9.38 -5.11 14.54
C TRP A 119 7.97 -4.56 14.57
N ASN A 120 7.75 -3.51 13.80
CA ASN A 120 6.48 -2.85 13.64
C ASN A 120 5.65 -3.57 12.56
N PRO A 121 4.48 -4.16 12.92
CA PRO A 121 3.60 -4.81 11.95
C PRO A 121 3.12 -3.87 10.84
N ALA A 122 2.92 -2.57 11.12
CA ALA A 122 2.53 -1.60 10.10
C ALA A 122 3.57 -1.48 8.97
N LYS A 123 4.86 -1.61 9.28
CA LYS A 123 5.91 -1.63 8.25
C LYS A 123 5.82 -2.85 7.35
N LEU A 124 5.41 -4.01 7.89
CA LEU A 124 5.19 -5.20 7.08
C LEU A 124 4.04 -4.99 6.09
N GLU A 125 2.91 -4.45 6.55
CA GLU A 125 1.79 -4.10 5.68
C GLU A 125 2.19 -3.04 4.63
N GLN A 126 2.98 -2.03 5.01
CA GLN A 126 3.53 -1.06 4.07
C GLN A 126 4.45 -1.70 3.02
N ARG A 127 5.25 -2.71 3.38
CA ARG A 127 6.06 -3.48 2.41
C ARG A 127 5.15 -4.24 1.44
N ILE A 128 4.15 -4.95 1.93
CA ILE A 128 3.18 -5.71 1.13
C ILE A 128 2.46 -4.78 0.16
N GLY A 129 1.99 -3.63 0.63
CA GLY A 129 1.35 -2.60 -0.19
C GLY A 129 2.22 -1.99 -1.30
N ARG A 130 3.52 -2.35 -1.43
CA ARG A 130 4.34 -2.00 -2.59
C ARG A 130 4.04 -2.87 -3.81
N LEU A 131 3.58 -4.10 -3.58
CA LEU A 131 3.24 -5.09 -4.59
C LEU A 131 1.74 -5.25 -4.73
N ASP A 132 1.03 -5.33 -3.61
CA ASP A 132 -0.42 -5.52 -3.56
C ASP A 132 -1.14 -4.16 -3.69
N ARG A 133 -1.53 -3.86 -4.91
CA ARG A 133 -2.22 -2.62 -5.30
C ARG A 133 -3.22 -2.87 -6.42
N ILE A 134 -4.15 -1.93 -6.61
CA ILE A 134 -5.06 -1.92 -7.77
C ILE A 134 -4.24 -2.02 -9.05
N GLY A 135 -4.46 -3.09 -9.84
CA GLY A 135 -3.71 -3.39 -11.07
C GLY A 135 -2.64 -4.47 -10.90
N GLN A 136 -2.52 -5.12 -9.74
CA GLN A 136 -1.72 -6.33 -9.57
C GLN A 136 -2.44 -7.52 -10.25
N GLU A 137 -1.77 -8.16 -11.21
CA GLU A 137 -2.36 -9.25 -12.02
C GLU A 137 -2.12 -10.64 -11.40
N HIS A 138 -1.21 -10.74 -10.43
CA HIS A 138 -0.81 -11.99 -9.79
C HIS A 138 -1.12 -11.99 -8.30
N ASN A 139 -1.34 -13.16 -7.72
CA ASN A 139 -1.37 -13.29 -6.28
C ASN A 139 0.00 -12.96 -5.68
N VAL A 140 0.04 -12.03 -4.74
CA VAL A 140 1.29 -11.65 -4.08
C VAL A 140 1.73 -12.74 -3.12
N LEU A 141 2.94 -13.26 -3.35
CA LEU A 141 3.58 -14.25 -2.48
C LEU A 141 4.54 -13.53 -1.51
N VAL A 142 4.21 -13.55 -0.22
CA VAL A 142 5.04 -12.95 0.83
C VAL A 142 5.69 -14.05 1.67
N ILE A 143 7.01 -14.06 1.71
CA ILE A 143 7.80 -15.05 2.43
C ILE A 143 8.62 -14.37 3.53
N ASN A 144 8.44 -14.83 4.76
CA ASN A 144 9.07 -14.24 5.93
C ASN A 144 10.16 -15.20 6.49
N LEU A 145 11.42 -14.76 6.55
CA LEU A 145 12.51 -15.53 7.14
C LEU A 145 12.64 -15.25 8.64
N LEU A 146 12.34 -16.25 9.44
CA LEU A 146 12.44 -16.21 10.90
C LEU A 146 13.45 -17.23 11.41
N THR A 147 14.27 -16.81 12.38
CA THR A 147 15.16 -17.76 13.07
C THR A 147 14.41 -18.45 14.20
N GLN A 148 14.35 -19.79 14.15
CA GLN A 148 13.65 -20.58 15.14
C GLN A 148 14.28 -20.46 16.54
N GLY A 149 13.44 -20.50 17.58
CA GLY A 149 13.88 -20.49 18.98
C GLY A 149 14.36 -19.13 19.49
N THR A 150 14.14 -18.06 18.73
CA THR A 150 14.50 -16.70 19.14
C THR A 150 13.37 -15.98 19.87
N VAL A 151 13.73 -14.94 20.64
CA VAL A 151 12.75 -14.02 21.26
C VAL A 151 11.93 -13.32 20.17
N GLU A 152 12.54 -13.01 19.04
CA GLU A 152 11.90 -12.44 17.85
C GLU A 152 10.71 -13.28 17.38
N GLN A 153 10.89 -14.59 17.25
CA GLN A 153 9.81 -15.50 16.88
C GLN A 153 8.65 -15.46 17.87
N ARG A 154 8.93 -15.50 19.18
CA ARG A 154 7.88 -15.49 20.21
C ARG A 154 7.09 -14.20 20.25
N VAL A 155 7.78 -13.05 20.17
CA VAL A 155 7.12 -11.74 20.14
C VAL A 155 6.18 -11.66 18.93
N ARG A 156 6.66 -12.12 17.79
CA ARG A 156 5.85 -12.12 16.57
C ARG A 156 4.63 -13.03 16.65
N GLU A 157 4.78 -14.24 17.15
CA GLU A 157 3.66 -15.16 17.35
C GLU A 157 2.55 -14.56 18.21
N VAL A 158 2.93 -13.86 19.29
CA VAL A 158 1.97 -13.15 20.15
C VAL A 158 1.29 -12.02 19.41
N LEU A 159 2.06 -11.17 18.69
CA LEU A 159 1.51 -10.06 17.93
C LEU A 159 0.58 -10.55 16.81
N GLU A 160 1.00 -11.52 16.01
CA GLU A 160 0.18 -12.07 14.92
C GLU A 160 -1.11 -12.69 15.42
N THR A 161 -1.06 -13.38 16.57
CA THR A 161 -2.26 -13.92 17.19
C THR A 161 -3.26 -12.81 17.54
N LYS A 162 -2.80 -11.71 18.15
CA LYS A 162 -3.67 -10.57 18.50
C LYS A 162 -4.17 -9.81 17.28
N LEU A 163 -3.30 -9.56 16.30
CA LEU A 163 -3.68 -8.92 15.05
C LEU A 163 -4.66 -9.76 14.24
N SER A 164 -4.54 -11.08 14.24
CA SER A 164 -5.49 -11.97 13.58
C SER A 164 -6.91 -11.89 14.16
N ILE A 165 -7.03 -11.62 15.47
CA ILE A 165 -8.32 -11.42 16.13
C ILE A 165 -8.94 -10.09 15.64
N ILE A 166 -8.14 -9.02 15.60
CA ILE A 166 -8.58 -7.70 15.10
C ILE A 166 -9.02 -7.81 13.63
N ARG A 167 -8.21 -8.46 12.79
CA ARG A 167 -8.50 -8.70 11.37
C ARG A 167 -9.83 -9.43 11.17
N LYS A 168 -10.09 -10.47 11.95
CA LYS A 168 -11.34 -11.25 11.87
C LYS A 168 -12.57 -10.46 12.33
N GLN A 169 -12.41 -9.57 13.29
CA GLN A 169 -13.53 -8.81 13.85
C GLN A 169 -13.88 -7.57 13.02
N TYR A 170 -12.88 -6.90 12.44
CA TYR A 170 -13.03 -5.55 11.87
C TYR A 170 -12.63 -5.43 10.39
N GLY A 171 -12.03 -6.48 9.81
CA GLY A 171 -11.56 -6.49 8.43
C GLY A 171 -10.13 -5.97 8.23
N GLU A 172 -9.58 -6.17 7.03
CA GLU A 172 -8.19 -5.82 6.71
C GLU A 172 -7.97 -4.31 6.58
N ASP A 173 -8.92 -3.59 6.00
CA ASP A 173 -8.82 -2.14 5.78
C ASP A 173 -8.68 -1.39 7.12
N LYS A 174 -9.51 -1.73 8.11
CA LYS A 174 -9.44 -1.15 9.45
C LYS A 174 -8.16 -1.53 10.21
N LEU A 175 -7.61 -2.72 9.95
CA LEU A 175 -6.34 -3.13 10.56
C LEU A 175 -5.19 -2.23 10.14
N ALA A 176 -5.11 -1.84 8.86
CA ALA A 176 -4.07 -0.96 8.35
C ALA A 176 -4.10 0.43 9.01
N ASP A 177 -5.29 1.01 9.18
CA ASP A 177 -5.50 2.29 9.85
C ASP A 177 -5.11 2.23 11.33
N ILE A 178 -5.52 1.16 12.04
CA ILE A 178 -5.15 0.93 13.43
C ILE A 178 -3.63 0.79 13.60
N LEU A 179 -2.98 0.02 12.75
CA LEU A 179 -1.54 -0.17 12.79
C LEU A 179 -0.78 1.13 12.54
N SER A 180 -1.29 1.99 11.66
CA SER A 180 -0.74 3.33 11.41
C SER A 180 -0.80 4.19 12.68
N THR A 181 -1.95 4.24 13.34
CA THR A 181 -2.15 5.00 14.59
C THR A 181 -1.30 4.43 15.74
N LEU A 182 -1.26 3.10 15.87
CA LEU A 182 -0.42 2.42 16.88
C LEU A 182 1.07 2.69 16.65
N GLN A 183 1.51 2.88 15.40
CA GLN A 183 2.91 3.20 15.08
C GLN A 183 3.35 4.52 15.70
N GLU A 184 2.48 5.52 15.75
CA GLU A 184 2.77 6.82 16.34
C GLU A 184 2.82 6.76 17.88
N GLU A 185 1.98 5.94 18.49
CA GLU A 185 1.85 5.82 19.93
C GLU A 185 2.82 4.82 20.57
N PHE A 186 3.03 3.67 19.91
CA PHE A 186 3.88 2.59 20.42
C PHE A 186 5.26 2.58 19.77
N ARG A 187 6.28 2.73 20.58
CA ARG A 187 7.66 2.49 20.15
C ARG A 187 7.95 0.99 20.24
N PHE A 188 7.50 0.24 19.23
CA PHE A 188 7.70 -1.21 19.12
C PHE A 188 9.18 -1.59 19.33
N ASP A 189 10.12 -0.80 18.80
CA ASP A 189 11.56 -1.01 18.97
C ASP A 189 11.97 -1.02 20.45
N LYS A 190 11.42 -0.09 21.27
CA LYS A 190 11.72 -0.04 22.71
C LYS A 190 11.13 -1.23 23.46
N LEU A 191 9.88 -1.56 23.21
CA LEU A 191 9.21 -2.72 23.82
C LEU A 191 10.02 -3.99 23.57
N PHE A 192 10.55 -4.10 22.35
CA PHE A 192 11.35 -5.24 21.95
C PHE A 192 12.73 -5.26 22.63
N ILE A 193 13.45 -4.12 22.67
CA ILE A 193 14.75 -3.99 23.35
C ILE A 193 14.59 -4.33 24.85
N GLU A 194 13.51 -3.90 25.48
CA GLU A 194 13.20 -4.22 26.87
C GLU A 194 12.95 -5.72 27.06
N ALA A 195 12.19 -6.37 26.15
CA ALA A 195 11.98 -7.81 26.15
C ALA A 195 13.29 -8.60 25.96
N LEU A 196 14.17 -8.13 25.05
CA LEU A 196 15.51 -8.73 24.86
C LEU A 196 16.43 -8.54 26.07
N ALA A 197 16.44 -7.35 26.69
CA ALA A 197 17.32 -7.02 27.81
C ALA A 197 16.99 -7.85 29.06
N LYS A 198 15.74 -8.18 29.26
CA LYS A 198 15.26 -8.98 30.41
C LYS A 198 15.55 -10.47 30.32
N ARG A 199 16.28 -10.98 29.32
CA ARG A 199 16.81 -12.36 29.09
C ARG A 199 15.96 -13.54 29.58
N LYS A 200 14.85 -13.29 30.26
CA LYS A 200 13.81 -14.17 30.79
C LYS A 200 12.45 -13.48 30.63
N ALA A 201 12.16 -12.97 29.41
CA ALA A 201 10.79 -12.61 29.15
C ALA A 201 9.97 -13.90 29.30
N GLU A 202 9.42 -14.11 30.49
CA GLU A 202 8.46 -15.18 30.72
C GLU A 202 7.31 -14.95 29.72
N ALA A 203 6.74 -16.04 29.22
CA ALA A 203 5.64 -15.97 28.25
C ALA A 203 4.53 -14.98 28.68
N VAL A 204 4.32 -14.81 29.99
CA VAL A 204 3.37 -13.90 30.62
C VAL A 204 3.66 -12.42 30.33
N GLU A 205 4.93 -11.99 30.26
CA GLU A 205 5.25 -10.57 29.94
C GLU A 205 5.02 -10.25 28.47
N LEU A 206 5.30 -11.18 27.56
CA LEU A 206 5.03 -11.02 26.13
C LEU A 206 3.52 -11.01 25.84
N GLU A 207 2.74 -11.86 26.51
CA GLU A 207 1.28 -11.80 26.43
C GLU A 207 0.74 -10.46 26.93
N SER A 208 1.28 -9.91 28.03
CA SER A 208 0.90 -8.60 28.56
C SER A 208 1.13 -7.48 27.55
N ILE A 209 2.24 -7.50 26.79
CA ILE A 209 2.50 -6.54 25.71
C ILE A 209 1.49 -6.72 24.59
N GLY A 210 1.20 -7.95 24.18
CA GLY A 210 0.18 -8.25 23.18
C GLY A 210 -1.20 -7.75 23.61
N ASP A 211 -1.56 -7.92 24.88
CA ASP A 211 -2.82 -7.45 25.43
C ASP A 211 -2.91 -5.91 25.48
N GLN A 212 -1.80 -5.21 25.78
CA GLN A 212 -1.76 -3.76 25.74
C GLN A 212 -2.01 -3.24 24.32
N ILE A 213 -1.36 -3.85 23.32
CA ILE A 213 -1.54 -3.50 21.91
C ILE A 213 -2.99 -3.77 21.47
N TYR A 214 -3.53 -4.93 21.82
CA TYR A 214 -4.91 -5.31 21.51
C TYR A 214 -5.93 -4.35 22.16
N ASN A 215 -5.78 -4.04 23.44
CA ASN A 215 -6.67 -3.15 24.16
C ASN A 215 -6.63 -1.73 23.60
N ARG A 216 -5.45 -1.26 23.19
CA ARG A 216 -5.32 0.05 22.58
C ARG A 216 -5.92 0.09 21.17
N ALA A 217 -5.70 -0.94 20.37
CA ALA A 217 -6.35 -1.10 19.08
C ALA A 217 -7.88 -1.07 19.20
N ARG A 218 -8.41 -1.76 20.19
CA ARG A 218 -9.85 -1.75 20.49
C ARG A 218 -10.35 -0.36 20.89
N GLN A 219 -9.60 0.38 21.70
CA GLN A 219 -9.97 1.76 22.09
C GLN A 219 -10.00 2.69 20.87
N ILE A 220 -9.06 2.56 19.93
CA ILE A 220 -9.05 3.35 18.70
C ILE A 220 -10.30 3.04 17.88
N LEU A 221 -10.66 1.75 17.74
CA LEU A 221 -11.88 1.35 17.03
C LEU A 221 -13.16 1.85 17.68
N ASP A 222 -13.26 1.73 19.01
CA ASP A 222 -14.42 2.23 19.76
C ASP A 222 -14.55 3.76 19.62
N GLN A 223 -13.44 4.50 19.47
CA GLN A 223 -13.46 5.94 19.20
C GLN A 223 -13.87 6.26 17.76
N ASP A 224 -13.39 5.50 16.78
CA ASP A 224 -13.79 5.65 15.37
C ASP A 224 -15.28 5.34 15.16
N ASP A 225 -15.79 4.30 15.79
CA ASP A 225 -17.22 3.96 15.74
C ASP A 225 -18.12 5.04 16.39
N LEU A 226 -17.59 5.82 17.33
CA LEU A 226 -18.28 7.00 17.90
C LEU A 226 -18.21 8.24 16.99
N LEU A 227 -17.15 8.36 16.17
CA LEU A 227 -16.96 9.48 15.25
C LEU A 227 -17.66 9.26 13.88
N LEU A 228 -17.80 8.01 13.45
CA LEU A 228 -18.45 7.64 12.19
C LEU A 228 -19.87 8.22 12.02
N PRO A 229 -20.78 8.23 13.03
CA PRO A 229 -22.09 8.85 12.89
C PRO A 229 -22.01 10.35 12.64
N HIS A 230 -21.04 11.06 13.24
CA HIS A 230 -20.85 12.48 13.03
C HIS A 230 -20.23 12.80 11.67
N ALA A 231 -19.22 12.04 11.26
CA ALA A 231 -18.60 12.16 9.93
C ALA A 231 -19.58 11.82 8.81
N GLN A 232 -20.37 10.76 8.95
CA GLN A 232 -21.45 10.44 8.01
C GLN A 232 -22.50 11.54 7.94
N THR A 233 -22.86 12.14 9.06
CA THR A 233 -23.83 13.25 9.10
C THR A 233 -23.26 14.50 8.40
N GLU A 234 -21.97 14.79 8.54
CA GLU A 234 -21.31 15.88 7.82
C GLU A 234 -21.17 15.57 6.32
N VAL A 235 -20.76 14.35 5.95
CA VAL A 235 -20.70 13.91 4.56
C VAL A 235 -22.09 13.92 3.92
N ASP A 236 -23.13 13.46 4.61
CA ASP A 236 -24.52 13.54 4.16
C ASP A 236 -25.00 14.99 4.03
N GLN A 237 -24.58 15.89 4.90
CA GLN A 237 -24.86 17.33 4.78
C GLN A 237 -24.07 17.96 3.63
N TYR A 238 -22.80 17.57 3.41
CA TYR A 238 -22.03 18.00 2.25
C TYR A 238 -22.59 17.43 0.95
N GLN A 239 -22.95 16.15 0.92
CA GLN A 239 -23.62 15.54 -0.24
C GLN A 239 -24.99 16.16 -0.50
N LYS A 240 -25.77 16.46 0.52
CA LYS A 240 -27.02 17.23 0.37
C LYS A 240 -26.78 18.64 -0.17
N ARG A 241 -25.71 19.33 0.26
CA ARG A 241 -25.33 20.65 -0.28
C ARG A 241 -24.85 20.56 -1.73
N LEU A 242 -24.13 19.49 -2.11
CA LEU A 242 -23.69 19.24 -3.51
C LEU A 242 -24.86 18.83 -4.40
N VAL A 243 -25.91 18.19 -3.85
CA VAL A 243 -27.14 17.82 -4.59
C VAL A 243 -28.08 19.02 -4.75
N GLU A 244 -27.87 20.15 -4.05
CA GLU A 244 -28.68 21.38 -4.16
C GLU A 244 -28.29 22.28 -5.35
N ILE A 245 -27.34 21.93 -6.20
CA ILE A 245 -27.24 22.56 -7.51
C ILE A 245 -28.37 21.97 -8.36
N ALA A 246 -29.46 22.71 -8.44
CA ALA A 246 -30.66 22.27 -9.14
C ALA A 246 -30.30 21.98 -10.61
N PRO A 247 -30.88 20.93 -11.22
CA PRO A 247 -30.72 20.60 -12.64
C PRO A 247 -30.87 21.83 -13.55
N ASP A 248 -31.77 22.76 -13.19
CA ASP A 248 -32.01 24.00 -13.87
C ASP A 248 -30.82 24.98 -13.84
N GLN A 249 -29.97 24.92 -12.81
CA GLN A 249 -28.77 25.75 -12.73
C GLN A 249 -27.69 25.25 -13.69
N ILE A 250 -27.48 23.95 -13.80
CA ILE A 250 -26.57 23.34 -14.77
C ILE A 250 -27.04 23.64 -16.19
N ARG A 251 -28.34 23.48 -16.45
CA ARG A 251 -28.97 23.82 -17.71
C ARG A 251 -28.77 25.30 -18.06
N SER A 252 -28.96 26.20 -17.10
CA SER A 252 -28.80 27.65 -17.29
C SER A 252 -27.35 28.02 -17.58
N LEU A 253 -26.38 27.40 -16.91
CA LEU A 253 -24.96 27.59 -17.13
C LEU A 253 -24.57 27.16 -18.56
N LEU A 254 -24.97 25.96 -18.98
CA LEU A 254 -24.71 25.47 -20.32
C LEU A 254 -25.41 26.33 -21.39
N THR A 255 -26.64 26.77 -21.13
CA THR A 255 -27.35 27.69 -22.05
C THR A 255 -26.62 29.00 -22.22
N GLY A 256 -26.11 29.58 -21.13
CA GLY A 256 -25.30 30.83 -21.17
C GLY A 256 -24.02 30.64 -21.98
N TYR A 257 -23.30 29.55 -21.76
CA TYR A 257 -22.08 29.21 -22.51
C TYR A 257 -22.35 29.03 -24.01
N LEU A 258 -23.37 28.25 -24.39
CA LEU A 258 -23.73 28.02 -25.77
C LEU A 258 -24.15 29.35 -26.50
N MET A 259 -24.96 30.18 -25.83
CA MET A 259 -25.33 31.48 -26.35
C MET A 259 -24.13 32.41 -26.58
N ALA A 260 -23.16 32.43 -25.69
CA ALA A 260 -21.93 33.20 -25.83
C ALA A 260 -21.10 32.79 -27.06
N HIS A 261 -21.24 31.54 -27.50
CA HIS A 261 -20.56 30.97 -28.67
C HIS A 261 -21.46 30.86 -29.92
N GLY A 262 -22.64 31.47 -29.89
CA GLY A 262 -23.57 31.49 -31.05
C GLY A 262 -24.39 30.23 -31.24
N GLU A 263 -24.39 29.36 -30.27
CA GLU A 263 -25.14 28.08 -30.24
C GLU A 263 -26.35 28.16 -29.32
N LYS A 264 -27.24 27.14 -29.40
CA LYS A 264 -28.47 27.07 -28.59
C LYS A 264 -28.68 25.68 -28.04
N LEU A 265 -29.15 25.62 -26.80
CA LEU A 265 -29.73 24.43 -26.25
C LEU A 265 -31.18 24.32 -26.72
N VAL A 266 -31.53 23.22 -27.38
CA VAL A 266 -32.86 23.02 -27.98
C VAL A 266 -33.55 21.83 -27.35
N GLU A 267 -34.77 22.04 -26.88
CA GLU A 267 -35.61 20.98 -26.34
C GLU A 267 -36.35 20.26 -27.45
N TYR A 268 -36.45 18.91 -27.38
CA TYR A 268 -37.22 18.13 -28.34
C TYR A 268 -38.72 18.39 -28.18
N SER A 269 -39.37 18.75 -29.24
CA SER A 269 -40.82 19.07 -29.24
C SER A 269 -41.75 17.92 -28.81
N ARG A 270 -41.28 16.66 -28.88
CA ARG A 270 -42.07 15.45 -28.55
C ARG A 270 -41.59 14.74 -27.27
N ARG A 271 -40.49 15.18 -26.68
CA ARG A 271 -39.90 14.63 -25.44
C ARG A 271 -39.59 15.77 -24.48
N GLN A 272 -40.40 15.99 -23.48
CA GLN A 272 -40.18 17.03 -22.49
C GLN A 272 -38.89 16.76 -21.69
N LYS A 273 -38.11 17.80 -21.43
CA LYS A 273 -36.85 17.78 -20.69
C LYS A 273 -35.71 16.97 -21.37
N VAL A 274 -35.81 16.65 -22.64
CA VAL A 274 -34.74 16.06 -23.45
C VAL A 274 -34.25 17.11 -24.43
N TYR A 275 -32.95 17.33 -24.48
CA TYR A 275 -32.33 18.44 -25.22
C TYR A 275 -31.30 17.92 -26.21
N TYR A 276 -30.94 18.77 -27.16
CA TYR A 276 -29.78 18.59 -28.01
C TYR A 276 -29.07 19.92 -28.25
N PHE A 277 -27.76 19.89 -28.54
CA PHE A 277 -26.94 21.06 -28.83
C PHE A 277 -25.64 20.68 -29.52
N ASP A 278 -24.99 21.67 -30.14
CA ASP A 278 -23.63 21.56 -30.68
C ASP A 278 -22.65 22.28 -29.75
N LEU A 279 -21.66 21.55 -29.20
CA LEU A 279 -20.64 22.12 -28.33
C LEU A 279 -19.46 22.64 -29.18
N PRO A 280 -19.13 23.93 -29.16
CA PRO A 280 -17.98 24.46 -29.87
C PRO A 280 -16.69 24.06 -29.19
N LYS A 281 -15.71 23.56 -29.97
CA LYS A 281 -14.37 23.19 -29.49
C LYS A 281 -13.36 24.31 -29.79
N MET A 282 -12.23 24.30 -29.05
CA MET A 282 -11.16 25.31 -29.25
C MET A 282 -10.50 25.27 -30.63
N ASP A 283 -10.58 24.12 -31.33
CA ASP A 283 -10.09 23.96 -32.71
C ASP A 283 -11.05 24.49 -33.81
N GLY A 284 -12.19 25.05 -33.39
CA GLY A 284 -13.23 25.55 -34.31
C GLY A 284 -14.20 24.46 -34.81
N SER A 285 -14.01 23.19 -34.43
CA SER A 285 -14.97 22.12 -34.70
C SER A 285 -16.15 22.17 -33.72
N LYS A 286 -17.21 21.43 -34.02
CA LYS A 286 -18.37 21.30 -33.13
C LYS A 286 -18.63 19.82 -32.85
N GLU A 287 -18.98 19.52 -31.62
CA GLU A 287 -19.39 18.18 -31.20
C GLU A 287 -20.89 18.16 -30.93
N HIS A 288 -21.59 17.26 -31.59
CA HIS A 288 -23.05 17.18 -31.51
C HIS A 288 -23.46 16.26 -30.32
N PHE A 289 -24.29 16.82 -29.44
CA PHE A 289 -24.91 16.09 -28.34
C PHE A 289 -26.40 15.98 -28.56
N SER A 290 -26.90 14.76 -28.66
CA SER A 290 -28.31 14.44 -28.80
C SER A 290 -28.83 13.71 -27.57
N GLU A 291 -30.13 13.80 -27.31
CA GLU A 291 -30.82 13.10 -26.22
C GLU A 291 -30.20 13.34 -24.82
N VAL A 292 -29.99 14.61 -24.51
CA VAL A 292 -29.38 15.08 -23.25
C VAL A 292 -30.45 15.40 -22.23
N VAL A 293 -30.23 14.98 -20.97
CA VAL A 293 -31.09 15.29 -19.83
C VAL A 293 -30.27 15.87 -18.68
N PHE A 294 -30.89 16.72 -17.86
CA PHE A 294 -30.25 17.36 -16.71
C PHE A 294 -30.80 16.84 -15.37
N ASP A 295 -31.89 16.09 -15.37
CA ASP A 295 -32.45 15.51 -14.16
C ASP A 295 -32.26 13.99 -14.12
N ARG A 296 -31.97 13.50 -12.89
CA ARG A 296 -31.67 12.08 -12.66
C ARG A 296 -32.87 11.16 -12.91
N GLU A 297 -34.08 11.66 -12.70
CA GLU A 297 -35.28 10.84 -12.90
C GLU A 297 -35.49 10.51 -14.39
N SER A 298 -35.23 11.47 -15.28
CA SER A 298 -35.29 11.26 -16.72
C SER A 298 -34.16 10.32 -17.19
N ALA A 299 -32.96 10.45 -16.63
CA ALA A 299 -31.83 9.59 -16.93
C ALA A 299 -32.05 8.12 -16.53
N VAL A 300 -32.73 7.86 -15.43
CA VAL A 300 -33.03 6.49 -14.97
C VAL A 300 -34.15 5.82 -15.78
N LYS A 301 -35.05 6.61 -16.39
CA LYS A 301 -36.18 6.10 -17.16
C LYS A 301 -35.84 5.71 -18.60
N ASP A 302 -34.74 6.21 -19.12
CA ASP A 302 -34.34 6.02 -20.51
C ASP A 302 -32.79 5.83 -20.60
N ASP A 303 -32.37 4.59 -20.84
CA ASP A 303 -30.95 4.22 -20.95
C ASP A 303 -30.24 4.80 -22.19
N GLY A 304 -30.99 5.39 -23.11
CA GLY A 304 -30.47 5.98 -24.36
C GLY A 304 -30.07 7.46 -24.23
N VAL A 305 -30.26 8.10 -23.07
CA VAL A 305 -30.02 9.53 -22.89
C VAL A 305 -28.67 9.82 -22.19
N THR A 306 -28.04 10.92 -22.56
CA THR A 306 -26.84 11.43 -21.92
C THR A 306 -27.22 12.30 -20.72
N TYR A 307 -26.86 11.87 -19.51
CA TYR A 307 -27.10 12.65 -18.28
C TYR A 307 -25.97 13.62 -18.02
N ILE A 308 -26.25 14.94 -18.09
CA ILE A 308 -25.30 15.98 -17.74
C ILE A 308 -25.53 16.43 -16.31
N HIS A 309 -24.51 16.19 -15.46
CA HIS A 309 -24.46 16.59 -14.07
C HIS A 309 -23.20 17.41 -13.80
N LEU A 310 -23.02 17.94 -12.59
CA LEU A 310 -21.92 18.84 -12.23
C LEU A 310 -20.52 18.31 -12.57
N ASN A 311 -20.30 17.02 -12.40
CA ASN A 311 -19.01 16.35 -12.69
C ASN A 311 -18.96 15.74 -14.09
N HIS A 312 -19.85 16.13 -14.99
CA HIS A 312 -19.79 15.67 -16.38
C HIS A 312 -18.66 16.41 -17.12
N PRO A 313 -17.83 15.74 -17.94
CA PRO A 313 -16.68 16.37 -18.64
C PRO A 313 -17.00 17.64 -19.41
N ILE A 314 -18.25 17.79 -19.88
CA ILE A 314 -18.72 19.00 -20.57
C ILE A 314 -18.83 20.20 -19.62
N VAL A 315 -19.07 19.98 -18.32
CA VAL A 315 -19.23 21.07 -17.33
C VAL A 315 -17.88 21.47 -16.73
N GLU A 316 -16.88 20.61 -16.83
CA GLU A 316 -15.50 20.86 -16.35
C GLU A 316 -14.62 21.58 -17.40
N GLN A 317 -15.03 21.66 -18.66
CA GLN A 317 -14.37 22.42 -19.73
C GLN A 317 -14.78 23.88 -19.71
#